data_dc98e76814687fee14b5e4d694a5d601
#
_entry.id   dc98e76814687fee14b5e4d694a5d601
#
_cell.length_a   1.000
_cell.length_b   1.000
_cell.length_c   1.000
_cell.angle_alpha   90.00
_cell.angle_beta   90.00
_cell.angle_gamma   90.00
#
_symmetry.space_group_name_H-M   'P 1'
#
loop_
_entity.id
_entity.type
_entity.pdbx_description
1 polymer ?
#
loop_
_entity_poly.entity_id
_entity_poly.type
_entity_poly.pdbx_seq_one_letter_code
_entity_poly.pdbx_strand_id
1 'polypeptide(L)'
;MRILILGAGKMGSFFTDTLSFDHECAVYEIDPRRMRFLYNTRRFTTLQEIEDFRPELVINAVTLKYTLSVFEEIIPHLPKDCIISDISSVKTGFLDFYEQTGMRYVSTHPMFGPTFANLGKLRTENAIVITQGDYMGRIFFLDLYRRLGLNVHEYTLKSTTRPWPTRYPCPS
;
A
#
# COMPACT_ATOMS: atom_id res chain seq x y z
N MET A 1 -8.20 -2.39 13.27
CA MET A 1 -8.75 -1.65 12.10
C MET A 1 -9.04 -2.64 10.98
N ARG A 2 -9.95 -2.28 10.07
CA ARG A 2 -10.26 -3.09 8.87
C ARG A 2 -9.41 -2.58 7.71
N ILE A 3 -8.56 -3.45 7.18
CA ILE A 3 -7.61 -3.14 6.11
C ILE A 3 -7.96 -3.95 4.87
N LEU A 4 -8.15 -3.28 3.75
CA LEU A 4 -8.32 -3.90 2.45
C LEU A 4 -7.01 -3.83 1.66
N ILE A 5 -6.52 -4.97 1.21
CA ILE A 5 -5.37 -5.07 0.33
C ILE A 5 -5.87 -5.36 -1.10
N LEU A 6 -5.45 -4.56 -2.07
CA LEU A 6 -5.78 -4.76 -3.47
C LEU A 6 -4.64 -5.50 -4.16
N GLY A 7 -4.95 -6.67 -4.69
CA GLY A 7 -4.01 -7.56 -5.35
C GLY A 7 -3.33 -8.56 -4.41
N ALA A 8 -3.31 -9.82 -4.83
CA ALA A 8 -2.66 -10.94 -4.14
C ALA A 8 -1.30 -11.31 -4.80
N GLY A 9 -0.58 -10.31 -5.27
CA GLY A 9 0.80 -10.46 -5.73
C GLY A 9 1.76 -10.60 -4.54
N LYS A 10 3.08 -10.59 -4.81
CA LYS A 10 4.11 -10.75 -3.77
C LYS A 10 3.99 -9.71 -2.66
N MET A 11 3.84 -8.43 -3.00
CA MET A 11 3.69 -7.36 -2.00
C MET A 11 2.34 -7.41 -1.29
N GLY A 12 1.25 -7.66 -2.02
CA GLY A 12 -0.08 -7.79 -1.40
C GLY A 12 -0.14 -8.93 -0.41
N SER A 13 0.41 -10.10 -0.75
CA SER A 13 0.50 -11.23 0.16
C SER A 13 1.36 -10.92 1.39
N PHE A 14 2.50 -10.23 1.20
CA PHE A 14 3.36 -9.81 2.29
C PHE A 14 2.63 -8.88 3.29
N PHE A 15 1.94 -7.86 2.79
CA PHE A 15 1.17 -6.96 3.65
C PHE A 15 0.02 -7.69 4.34
N THR A 16 -0.67 -8.58 3.63
CA THR A 16 -1.75 -9.39 4.20
C THR A 16 -1.25 -10.25 5.36
N ASP A 17 -0.18 -11.01 5.14
CA ASP A 17 0.39 -11.89 6.16
C ASP A 17 0.91 -11.08 7.36
N THR A 18 1.57 -9.94 7.11
CA THR A 18 2.12 -9.09 8.17
C THR A 18 1.03 -8.42 9.00
N LEU A 19 -0.03 -7.91 8.37
CA LEU A 19 -1.05 -7.09 9.04
C LEU A 19 -2.17 -7.92 9.66
N SER A 20 -2.40 -9.14 9.20
CA SER A 20 -3.48 -10.00 9.68
C SER A 20 -3.32 -10.49 11.12
N PHE A 21 -2.14 -10.32 11.73
CA PHE A 21 -1.94 -10.61 13.15
C PHE A 21 -2.63 -9.59 14.08
N ASP A 22 -2.62 -8.32 13.68
CA ASP A 22 -3.09 -7.21 14.53
C ASP A 22 -4.36 -6.54 13.99
N HIS A 23 -4.76 -6.86 12.76
CA HIS A 23 -5.85 -6.19 12.06
C HIS A 23 -6.79 -7.18 11.36
N GLU A 24 -8.03 -6.78 11.16
CA GLU A 24 -8.97 -7.50 10.32
C GLU A 24 -8.66 -7.18 8.85
N CYS A 25 -8.08 -8.15 8.14
CA CYS A 25 -7.66 -7.97 6.75
C CYS A 25 -8.62 -8.62 5.76
N ALA A 26 -8.79 -7.97 4.61
CA ALA A 26 -9.42 -8.53 3.43
C ALA A 26 -8.50 -8.31 2.22
N VAL A 27 -8.52 -9.23 1.27
CA VAL A 27 -7.82 -9.11 -0.01
C VAL A 27 -8.84 -9.14 -1.13
N TYR A 28 -8.78 -8.15 -2.01
CA TYR A 28 -9.54 -8.12 -3.25
C TYR A 28 -8.62 -8.51 -4.42
N GLU A 29 -8.96 -9.59 -5.10
CA GLU A 29 -8.18 -10.12 -6.23
C GLU A 29 -9.14 -10.71 -7.27
N ILE A 30 -8.97 -10.34 -8.53
CA ILE A 30 -9.81 -10.82 -9.64
C ILE A 30 -9.53 -12.29 -10.00
N ASP A 31 -8.32 -12.80 -9.71
CA ASP A 31 -7.98 -14.22 -9.88
C ASP A 31 -7.95 -14.92 -8.50
N PRO A 32 -9.04 -15.62 -8.10
CA PRO A 32 -9.13 -16.24 -6.78
C PRO A 32 -8.03 -17.28 -6.51
N ARG A 33 -7.41 -17.84 -7.54
CA ARG A 33 -6.31 -18.82 -7.38
C ARG A 33 -5.09 -18.19 -6.71
N ARG A 34 -4.89 -16.87 -6.87
CA ARG A 34 -3.79 -16.14 -6.23
C ARG A 34 -3.95 -16.00 -4.72
N MET A 35 -5.18 -16.10 -4.21
CA MET A 35 -5.48 -16.02 -2.78
C MET A 35 -5.42 -17.37 -2.04
N ARG A 36 -5.10 -18.47 -2.73
CA ARG A 36 -5.20 -19.83 -2.16
C ARG A 36 -4.34 -20.08 -0.93
N PHE A 37 -3.27 -19.33 -0.76
CA PHE A 37 -2.33 -19.47 0.37
C PHE A 37 -2.47 -18.35 1.42
N LEU A 38 -3.50 -17.50 1.32
CA LEU A 38 -3.79 -16.45 2.30
C LEU A 38 -4.84 -16.99 3.28
N TYR A 39 -4.45 -17.30 4.50
CA TYR A 39 -5.30 -18.04 5.44
C TYR A 39 -6.00 -17.16 6.46
N ASN A 40 -5.34 -16.19 7.04
CA ASN A 40 -5.89 -15.34 8.09
C ASN A 40 -6.44 -14.02 7.52
N THR A 41 -7.26 -14.12 6.48
CA THR A 41 -7.81 -12.96 5.78
C THR A 41 -9.14 -13.30 5.10
N ARG A 42 -9.99 -12.30 4.90
CA ARG A 42 -11.16 -12.43 4.03
C ARG A 42 -10.70 -12.32 2.58
N ARG A 43 -11.35 -13.07 1.69
CA ARG A 43 -11.02 -13.16 0.27
C ARG A 43 -12.18 -12.63 -0.54
N PHE A 44 -11.99 -11.48 -1.18
CA PHE A 44 -13.03 -10.80 -1.96
C PHE A 44 -12.77 -10.92 -3.45
N THR A 45 -13.83 -11.10 -4.20
CA THR A 45 -13.83 -11.12 -5.67
C THR A 45 -14.86 -10.16 -6.26
N THR A 46 -15.67 -9.53 -5.41
CA THR A 46 -16.73 -8.60 -5.80
C THR A 46 -16.61 -7.27 -5.09
N LEU A 47 -17.09 -6.20 -5.72
CA LEU A 47 -17.12 -4.85 -5.13
C LEU A 47 -18.10 -4.76 -3.96
N GLN A 48 -19.19 -5.54 -3.98
CA GLN A 48 -20.15 -5.58 -2.88
C GLN A 48 -19.51 -6.06 -1.56
N GLU A 49 -18.60 -7.02 -1.64
CA GLU A 49 -17.87 -7.48 -0.46
C GLU A 49 -17.00 -6.36 0.15
N ILE A 50 -16.46 -5.45 -0.69
CA ILE A 50 -15.72 -4.26 -0.24
C ILE A 50 -16.66 -3.30 0.50
N GLU A 51 -17.84 -3.01 -0.07
CA GLU A 51 -18.84 -2.14 0.57
C GLU A 51 -19.26 -2.68 1.94
N ASP A 52 -19.57 -3.97 2.02
CA ASP A 52 -20.00 -4.63 3.26
C ASP A 52 -18.90 -4.66 4.32
N PHE A 53 -17.66 -4.80 3.89
CA PHE A 53 -16.49 -4.81 4.77
C PHE A 53 -16.20 -3.43 5.37
N ARG A 54 -16.49 -2.34 4.67
CA ARG A 54 -16.27 -0.96 5.08
C ARG A 54 -14.83 -0.72 5.57
N PRO A 55 -13.83 -0.83 4.70
CA PRO A 55 -12.43 -0.68 5.10
C PRO A 55 -12.14 0.72 5.65
N GLU A 56 -11.22 0.80 6.61
CA GLU A 56 -10.68 2.05 7.17
C GLU A 56 -9.39 2.46 6.48
N LEU A 57 -8.65 1.48 5.95
CA LEU A 57 -7.44 1.66 5.16
C LEU A 57 -7.45 0.74 3.96
N VAL A 58 -7.08 1.26 2.80
CA VAL A 58 -6.84 0.49 1.58
C VAL A 58 -5.37 0.55 1.21
N ILE A 59 -4.74 -0.59 0.98
CA ILE A 59 -3.36 -0.70 0.48
C ILE A 59 -3.41 -1.25 -0.94
N ASN A 60 -3.12 -0.40 -1.92
CA ASN A 60 -3.09 -0.80 -3.31
C ASN A 60 -1.73 -1.40 -3.68
N ALA A 61 -1.70 -2.73 -3.78
CA ALA A 61 -0.52 -3.53 -4.10
C ALA A 61 -0.59 -4.20 -5.48
N VAL A 62 -1.45 -3.69 -6.36
CA VAL A 62 -1.50 -4.16 -7.75
C VAL A 62 -0.29 -3.65 -8.54
N THR A 63 -0.07 -4.22 -9.71
CA THR A 63 0.99 -3.76 -10.61
C THR A 63 0.83 -2.28 -10.94
N LEU A 64 1.92 -1.52 -10.94
CA LEU A 64 1.96 -0.06 -11.15
C LEU A 64 1.06 0.41 -12.30
N LYS A 65 1.08 -0.30 -13.42
CA LYS A 65 0.24 0.00 -14.60
C LYS A 65 -1.26 0.13 -14.29
N TYR A 66 -1.74 -0.61 -13.30
CA TYR A 66 -3.17 -0.69 -12.98
C TYR A 66 -3.55 0.05 -11.69
N THR A 67 -2.58 0.64 -10.98
CA THR A 67 -2.83 1.22 -9.65
C THR A 67 -3.91 2.30 -9.68
N LEU A 68 -3.84 3.25 -10.61
CA LEU A 68 -4.82 4.34 -10.68
C LEU A 68 -6.19 3.83 -11.15
N SER A 69 -6.24 2.96 -12.17
CA SER A 69 -7.52 2.43 -12.68
C SER A 69 -8.25 1.57 -11.64
N VAL A 70 -7.51 0.82 -10.82
CA VAL A 70 -8.12 0.06 -9.71
C VAL A 70 -8.65 1.00 -8.63
N PHE A 71 -7.96 2.09 -8.32
CA PHE A 71 -8.50 3.11 -7.42
C PHE A 71 -9.78 3.75 -7.97
N GLU A 72 -9.82 4.11 -9.25
CA GLU A 72 -11.03 4.64 -9.90
C GLU A 72 -12.22 3.67 -9.77
N GLU A 73 -11.97 2.38 -9.91
CA GLU A 73 -12.99 1.34 -9.77
C GLU A 73 -13.52 1.21 -8.34
N ILE A 74 -12.62 1.22 -7.34
CA ILE A 74 -13.02 0.88 -5.97
C ILE A 74 -13.46 2.08 -5.12
N ILE A 75 -12.98 3.29 -5.38
CA ILE A 75 -13.29 4.48 -4.57
C ILE A 75 -14.80 4.71 -4.39
N PRO A 76 -15.66 4.52 -5.41
CA PRO A 76 -17.11 4.63 -5.22
C PRO A 76 -17.70 3.67 -4.19
N HIS A 77 -17.01 2.59 -3.86
CA HIS A 77 -17.42 1.53 -2.94
C HIS A 77 -16.81 1.65 -1.54
N LEU A 78 -16.02 2.70 -1.31
CA LEU A 78 -15.34 2.94 -0.04
C LEU A 78 -16.11 3.90 0.86
N PRO A 79 -15.99 3.76 2.20
CA PRO A 79 -16.40 4.82 3.13
C PRO A 79 -15.66 6.13 2.83
N LYS A 80 -16.32 7.27 2.99
CA LYS A 80 -15.73 8.60 2.72
C LYS A 80 -14.54 8.94 3.61
N ASP A 81 -14.47 8.37 4.79
CA ASP A 81 -13.40 8.53 5.76
C ASP A 81 -12.28 7.49 5.64
N CYS A 82 -12.41 6.57 4.68
CA CYS A 82 -11.36 5.59 4.37
C CYS A 82 -10.09 6.29 3.88
N ILE A 83 -8.94 5.79 4.34
CA ILE A 83 -7.63 6.22 3.85
C ILE A 83 -7.23 5.30 2.70
N ILE A 84 -6.92 5.85 1.54
CA ILE A 84 -6.37 5.08 0.42
C ILE A 84 -4.85 5.22 0.38
N SER A 85 -4.14 4.14 0.07
CA SER A 85 -2.68 4.17 -0.02
C SER A 85 -2.15 3.37 -1.20
N ASP A 86 -1.08 3.88 -1.80
CA ASP A 86 -0.28 3.16 -2.78
C ASP A 86 1.10 2.79 -2.22
N ILE A 87 1.69 1.76 -2.81
CA ILE A 87 3.06 1.32 -2.53
C ILE A 87 3.96 1.43 -3.76
N SER A 88 3.58 2.26 -4.72
CA SER A 88 4.20 2.35 -6.03
C SER A 88 5.59 3.00 -5.99
N SER A 89 6.50 2.50 -6.82
CA SER A 89 7.85 3.05 -6.96
C SER A 89 7.90 4.35 -7.77
N VAL A 90 6.91 4.59 -8.63
CA VAL A 90 6.79 5.80 -9.45
C VAL A 90 5.60 6.59 -8.96
N LYS A 91 5.78 7.89 -8.74
CA LYS A 91 4.76 8.78 -8.15
C LYS A 91 4.18 9.80 -9.14
N THR A 92 4.54 9.71 -10.41
CA THR A 92 4.03 10.62 -11.44
C THR A 92 2.51 10.50 -11.55
N GLY A 93 1.80 11.62 -11.42
CA GLY A 93 0.33 11.68 -11.51
C GLY A 93 -0.43 11.25 -10.24
N PHE A 94 0.22 10.65 -9.25
CA PHE A 94 -0.47 10.20 -8.03
C PHE A 94 -0.97 11.35 -7.17
N LEU A 95 -0.18 12.42 -7.01
CA LEU A 95 -0.60 13.57 -6.22
C LEU A 95 -1.84 14.24 -6.82
N ASP A 96 -1.81 14.50 -8.12
CA ASP A 96 -2.94 15.09 -8.84
C ASP A 96 -4.20 14.21 -8.75
N PHE A 97 -4.01 12.89 -8.87
CA PHE A 97 -5.09 11.92 -8.70
C PHE A 97 -5.71 11.99 -7.30
N TYR A 98 -4.90 11.96 -6.25
CA TYR A 98 -5.37 12.01 -4.87
C TYR A 98 -6.12 13.31 -4.57
N GLU A 99 -5.61 14.45 -5.03
CA GLU A 99 -6.27 15.75 -4.88
C GLU A 99 -7.64 15.79 -5.58
N GLN A 100 -7.75 15.19 -6.75
CA GLN A 100 -9.00 15.11 -7.51
C GLN A 100 -10.03 14.20 -6.83
N THR A 101 -9.63 13.12 -6.17
CA THR A 101 -10.56 12.20 -5.52
C THR A 101 -11.20 12.77 -4.26
N GLY A 102 -10.53 13.72 -3.59
CA GLY A 102 -10.93 14.24 -2.28
C GLY A 102 -10.86 13.20 -1.15
N MET A 103 -10.30 12.01 -1.41
CA MET A 103 -10.09 10.98 -0.39
C MET A 103 -8.90 11.33 0.52
N ARG A 104 -8.95 10.85 1.76
CA ARG A 104 -7.78 10.81 2.61
C ARG A 104 -6.77 9.82 2.01
N TYR A 105 -5.53 10.21 1.89
CA TYR A 105 -4.53 9.36 1.25
C TYR A 105 -3.18 9.37 1.94
N VAL A 106 -2.40 8.32 1.72
CA VAL A 106 -0.97 8.26 2.04
C VAL A 106 -0.25 7.51 0.92
N SER A 107 0.91 8.01 0.54
CA SER A 107 1.72 7.40 -0.52
C SER A 107 3.03 6.90 0.06
N THR A 108 3.38 5.64 -0.24
CA THR A 108 4.60 5.02 0.29
C THR A 108 5.33 4.23 -0.79
N HIS A 109 6.60 3.90 -0.53
CA HIS A 109 7.37 3.01 -1.39
C HIS A 109 8.27 2.11 -0.53
N PRO A 110 7.85 0.88 -0.22
CA PRO A 110 8.72 -0.14 0.34
C PRO A 110 9.72 -0.59 -0.74
N MET A 111 11.02 -0.38 -0.49
CA MET A 111 12.08 -0.59 -1.48
C MET A 111 12.70 -1.99 -1.36
N PHE A 112 11.89 -3.00 -1.22
CA PHE A 112 12.32 -4.39 -1.16
C PHE A 112 11.37 -5.32 -1.90
N GLY A 113 11.90 -6.47 -2.34
CA GLY A 113 11.08 -7.57 -2.83
C GLY A 113 10.84 -8.58 -1.70
N PRO A 114 9.60 -9.00 -1.40
CA PRO A 114 9.31 -9.92 -0.31
C PRO A 114 9.64 -11.36 -0.73
N THR A 115 10.91 -11.65 -0.88
CA THR A 115 11.43 -13.01 -1.06
C THR A 115 11.94 -13.53 0.28
N PHE A 116 11.95 -14.85 0.48
CA PHE A 116 12.49 -15.46 1.70
C PHE A 116 13.93 -14.99 1.99
N ALA A 117 14.74 -14.77 0.95
CA ALA A 117 16.09 -14.26 1.10
C ALA A 117 16.14 -12.84 1.65
N ASN A 118 15.15 -11.99 1.30
CA ASN A 118 15.10 -10.58 1.70
C ASN A 118 14.42 -10.39 3.06
N LEU A 119 13.45 -11.22 3.44
CA LEU A 119 12.76 -11.11 4.73
C LEU A 119 13.71 -11.23 5.93
N GLY A 120 14.78 -12.03 5.82
CA GLY A 120 15.84 -12.10 6.83
C GLY A 120 16.77 -10.88 6.87
N LYS A 121 16.68 -9.97 5.89
CA LYS A 121 17.58 -8.82 5.71
C LYS A 121 16.85 -7.48 5.67
N LEU A 122 15.62 -7.42 6.17
CA LEU A 122 14.81 -6.16 6.12
C LEU A 122 15.52 -4.97 6.77
N ARG A 123 16.40 -5.20 7.74
CA ARG A 123 17.19 -4.14 8.39
C ARG A 123 18.17 -3.42 7.46
N THR A 124 18.49 -4.00 6.30
CA THR A 124 19.32 -3.37 5.26
C THR A 124 18.49 -2.72 4.15
N GLU A 125 17.17 -2.88 4.20
CA GLU A 125 16.26 -2.37 3.18
C GLU A 125 15.65 -1.03 3.61
N ASN A 126 15.13 -0.31 2.65
CA ASN A 126 14.59 1.03 2.84
C ASN A 126 13.09 1.07 2.57
N ALA A 127 12.42 2.03 3.18
CA ALA A 127 11.06 2.42 2.83
C ALA A 127 10.93 3.95 2.80
N ILE A 128 10.10 4.43 1.90
CA ILE A 128 9.79 5.85 1.79
C ILE A 128 8.34 6.07 2.17
N VAL A 129 8.09 7.11 2.97
CA VAL A 129 6.77 7.62 3.26
C VAL A 129 6.70 9.06 2.79
N ILE A 130 5.69 9.40 1.99
CA ILE A 130 5.50 10.75 1.47
C ILE A 130 4.87 11.62 2.54
N THR A 131 5.39 12.84 2.72
CA THR A 131 4.97 13.75 3.80
C THR A 131 3.61 14.40 3.54
N GLN A 132 3.18 14.50 2.27
CA GLN A 132 1.84 14.94 1.93
C GLN A 132 0.82 13.85 2.22
N GLY A 133 -0.42 14.28 2.46
CA GLY A 133 -1.55 13.40 2.68
C GLY A 133 -1.97 13.30 4.14
N ASP A 134 -2.64 12.22 4.46
CA ASP A 134 -3.27 12.00 5.76
C ASP A 134 -2.25 11.71 6.86
N TYR A 135 -2.37 12.44 7.98
CA TYR A 135 -1.46 12.30 9.11
C TYR A 135 -1.52 10.89 9.73
N MET A 136 -2.73 10.36 9.95
CA MET A 136 -2.90 9.05 10.58
C MET A 136 -2.40 7.92 9.68
N GLY A 137 -2.65 8.03 8.37
CA GLY A 137 -2.10 7.11 7.39
C GLY A 137 -0.57 7.11 7.37
N ARG A 138 0.05 8.29 7.46
CA ARG A 138 1.51 8.41 7.56
C ARG A 138 2.05 7.74 8.81
N ILE A 139 1.47 8.02 9.98
CA ILE A 139 1.89 7.40 11.25
C ILE A 139 1.77 5.88 11.19
N PHE A 140 0.69 5.37 10.60
CA PHE A 140 0.51 3.93 10.41
C PHE A 140 1.68 3.30 9.63
N PHE A 141 2.06 3.85 8.48
CA PHE A 141 3.15 3.30 7.68
C PHE A 141 4.54 3.53 8.29
N LEU A 142 4.78 4.67 8.92
CA LEU A 142 6.02 4.93 9.65
C LEU A 142 6.23 3.89 10.77
N ASP A 143 5.19 3.61 11.55
CA ASP A 143 5.24 2.62 12.62
C ASP A 143 5.41 1.21 12.06
N LEU A 144 4.63 0.82 11.05
CA LEU A 144 4.72 -0.48 10.39
C LEU A 144 6.13 -0.75 9.87
N TYR A 145 6.69 0.18 9.10
CA TYR A 145 8.01 -0.01 8.50
C TYR A 145 9.14 -0.04 9.53
N ARG A 146 9.04 0.78 10.60
CA ARG A 146 10.01 0.75 11.71
C ARG A 146 9.94 -0.57 12.49
N ARG A 147 8.75 -1.09 12.75
CA ARG A 147 8.57 -2.41 13.40
C ARG A 147 9.11 -3.54 12.55
N LEU A 148 9.04 -3.44 11.23
CA LEU A 148 9.67 -4.38 10.30
C LEU A 148 11.21 -4.24 10.26
N GLY A 149 11.78 -3.20 10.88
CA GLY A 149 13.21 -2.96 10.93
C GLY A 149 13.77 -2.26 9.69
N LEU A 150 12.91 -1.69 8.84
CA LEU A 150 13.34 -0.95 7.65
C LEU A 150 13.97 0.40 8.01
N ASN A 151 14.90 0.87 7.18
CA ASN A 151 15.36 2.24 7.21
C ASN A 151 14.30 3.13 6.55
N VAL A 152 13.63 3.95 7.36
CA VAL A 152 12.48 4.75 6.89
C VAL A 152 12.91 6.16 6.59
N HIS A 153 12.58 6.64 5.39
CA HIS A 153 12.83 7.98 4.92
C HIS A 153 11.52 8.70 4.60
N GLU A 154 11.43 9.96 4.98
CA GLU A 154 10.29 10.81 4.64
C GLU A 154 10.69 11.78 3.53
N TYR A 155 9.87 11.87 2.48
CA TYR A 155 10.07 12.76 1.35
C TYR A 155 8.82 13.53 1.00
N THR A 156 9.01 14.75 0.53
CA THR A 156 7.95 15.58 -0.03
C THR A 156 7.95 15.40 -1.54
N LEU A 157 6.80 15.06 -2.11
CA LEU A 157 6.61 15.14 -3.54
C LEU A 157 6.60 16.62 -3.92
N LYS A 158 7.62 17.08 -4.61
CA LYS A 158 7.50 18.32 -5.38
C LYS A 158 6.67 17.97 -6.60
N SER A 159 5.82 18.87 -7.06
CA SER A 159 5.08 18.77 -8.33
C SER A 159 6.12 18.72 -9.49
N THR A 160 6.74 17.60 -9.72
CA THR A 160 7.79 17.44 -10.71
C THR A 160 7.66 16.12 -11.44
N THR A 161 7.63 16.26 -12.73
CA THR A 161 7.82 15.30 -13.80
C THR A 161 9.17 14.52 -13.77
N ARG A 162 9.90 14.48 -12.65
CA ARG A 162 11.17 13.75 -12.56
C ARG A 162 10.96 12.36 -11.93
N PRO A 163 11.44 11.27 -12.60
CA PRO A 163 11.47 9.95 -11.99
C PRO A 163 12.35 9.95 -10.74
N TRP A 164 11.96 9.15 -9.74
CA TRP A 164 12.76 8.92 -8.55
C TRP A 164 14.15 8.40 -8.93
N PRO A 165 15.21 8.84 -8.24
CA PRO A 165 16.52 8.26 -8.43
C PRO A 165 16.47 6.76 -8.04
N THR A 166 16.83 5.90 -8.97
CA THR A 166 16.83 4.44 -8.82
C THR A 166 17.93 3.91 -7.91
N ARG A 167 18.79 4.77 -7.40
CA ARG A 167 19.85 4.43 -6.44
C ARG A 167 20.05 5.58 -5.45
N TYR A 168 19.89 5.29 -4.16
CA TYR A 168 20.41 6.13 -3.10
C TYR A 168 21.86 5.73 -2.83
N PRO A 169 22.82 6.69 -2.76
CA PRO A 169 24.11 6.39 -2.17
C PRO A 169 23.88 6.10 -0.68
N CYS A 170 24.37 4.96 -0.20
CA CYS A 170 24.49 4.73 1.24
C CYS A 170 25.31 5.88 1.82
N PRO A 171 24.89 6.53 2.91
CA PRO A 171 25.78 7.42 3.63
C PRO A 171 26.93 6.58 4.20
N SER A 172 28.13 6.99 3.83
CA SER A 172 29.38 6.47 4.35
C SER A 172 29.52 6.75 5.84
#